data_bf455ddc88ee10b140c3302ae1d8e56a
#
_entry.id   bf455ddc88ee10b140c3302ae1d8e56a
#
_cell.length_a   1.000
_cell.length_b   1.000
_cell.length_c   1.000
_cell.angle_alpha   90.00
_cell.angle_beta   90.00
_cell.angle_gamma   90.00
#
_symmetry.space_group_name_H-M   'P 1'
#
loop_
_entity.id
_entity.type
_entity.pdbx_description
1 polymer ?
#
loop_
_entity_poly.entity_id
_entity_poly.type
_entity_poly.pdbx_seq_one_letter_code
_entity_poly.pdbx_strand_id
1 'polypeptide(L)'
;IEILQHQGHEISSVKENYYADVESTRKGITYYSEAEVKRGWSEDWPEDWTEIRIPERKTRLLKKYDHNVNFFVFNNNLTACWKIRGSQMTDDTIREAKGRYIMKGEKFFHIPYKEAELVTLNSLTNSQESV
;
A
#
# COMPACT_ATOMS: atom_id res chain seq x y z
N ILE A 1 -8.70 3.20 6.28
CA ILE A 1 -9.04 4.16 7.37
C ILE A 1 -8.87 3.52 8.73
N GLU A 2 -9.43 2.34 8.92
CA GLU A 2 -9.35 1.63 10.20
C GLU A 2 -7.91 1.43 10.69
N ILE A 3 -7.00 1.01 9.80
CA ILE A 3 -5.59 0.83 10.13
C ILE A 3 -4.96 2.14 10.57
N LEU A 4 -5.21 3.22 9.84
CA LEU A 4 -4.66 4.54 10.17
C LEU A 4 -5.18 5.04 11.51
N GLN A 5 -6.48 4.92 11.76
CA GLN A 5 -7.08 5.31 13.03
C GLN A 5 -6.50 4.54 14.20
N HIS A 6 -6.29 3.23 14.02
CA HIS A 6 -5.67 2.38 15.03
C HIS A 6 -4.21 2.80 15.32
N GLN A 7 -3.50 3.29 14.31
CA GLN A 7 -2.14 3.81 14.44
C GLN A 7 -2.08 5.26 14.95
N GLY A 8 -3.21 5.85 15.34
CA GLY A 8 -3.26 7.18 15.92
C GLY A 8 -3.41 8.32 14.93
N HIS A 9 -3.79 8.03 13.69
CA HIS A 9 -4.06 9.06 12.69
C HIS A 9 -5.47 9.63 12.80
N GLU A 10 -5.60 10.91 12.59
CA GLU A 10 -6.88 11.56 12.37
C GLU A 10 -7.10 11.67 10.86
N ILE A 11 -8.29 11.28 10.41
CA ILE A 11 -8.62 11.29 8.98
C ILE A 11 -9.08 12.69 8.59
N SER A 12 -8.31 13.35 7.72
CA SER A 12 -8.59 14.71 7.25
C SER A 12 -9.46 14.72 6.01
N SER A 13 -9.26 13.75 5.10
CA SER A 13 -9.93 13.72 3.82
C SER A 13 -9.89 12.31 3.22
N VAL A 14 -10.97 11.97 2.50
CA VAL A 14 -11.05 10.76 1.69
C VAL A 14 -11.36 11.21 0.27
N LYS A 15 -10.44 10.95 -0.68
CA LYS A 15 -10.58 11.38 -2.07
C LYS A 15 -10.20 10.24 -3.01
N GLU A 16 -10.66 10.35 -4.24
CA GLU A 16 -10.41 9.37 -5.30
C GLU A 16 -9.69 10.02 -6.48
N ASN A 17 -9.20 9.19 -7.41
CA ASN A 17 -8.57 9.57 -8.67
C ASN A 17 -7.24 10.30 -8.51
N TYR A 18 -7.21 11.62 -8.73
CA TYR A 18 -5.97 12.40 -8.80
C TYR A 18 -5.31 12.67 -7.45
N TYR A 19 -5.96 12.30 -6.36
CA TYR A 19 -5.45 12.48 -5.00
C TYR A 19 -5.21 11.11 -4.35
N ALA A 20 -4.42 11.09 -3.29
CA ALA A 20 -4.33 9.90 -2.48
C ALA A 20 -5.71 9.57 -1.87
N ASP A 21 -6.01 8.29 -1.70
CA ASP A 21 -7.32 7.85 -1.22
C ASP A 21 -7.67 8.44 0.15
N VAL A 22 -6.70 8.56 1.04
CA VAL A 22 -6.91 9.05 2.40
C VAL A 22 -5.81 10.03 2.80
N GLU A 23 -6.22 11.18 3.34
CA GLU A 23 -5.33 12.12 4.02
C GLU A 23 -5.57 12.01 5.52
N SER A 24 -4.50 11.91 6.29
CA SER A 24 -4.58 11.77 7.74
C SER A 24 -3.48 12.54 8.44
N THR A 25 -3.65 12.79 9.76
CA THR A 25 -2.62 13.45 10.56
C THR A 25 -2.30 12.63 11.80
N ARG A 26 -1.03 12.69 12.19
CA ARG A 26 -0.52 12.04 13.40
C ARG A 26 0.62 12.88 13.95
N LYS A 27 0.54 13.28 15.20
CA LYS A 27 1.56 14.11 15.86
C LYS A 27 1.95 15.36 15.06
N GLY A 28 0.93 16.00 14.45
CA GLY A 28 1.12 17.22 13.68
C GLY A 28 1.67 17.01 12.25
N ILE A 29 1.91 15.77 11.85
CA ILE A 29 2.41 15.43 10.52
C ILE A 29 1.27 14.91 9.66
N THR A 30 1.16 15.41 8.43
CA THR A 30 0.16 14.95 7.46
C THR A 30 0.69 13.76 6.68
N TYR A 31 -0.13 12.72 6.56
CA TYR A 31 0.17 11.50 5.80
C TYR A 31 -0.84 11.29 4.70
N TYR A 32 -0.38 10.76 3.60
CA TYR A 32 -1.21 10.41 2.45
C TYR A 32 -1.14 8.90 2.25
N SER A 33 -2.28 8.27 2.03
CA SER A 33 -2.38 6.81 1.91
C SER A 33 -3.18 6.41 0.68
N GLU A 34 -2.69 5.42 -0.04
CA GLU A 34 -3.30 4.83 -1.21
C GLU A 34 -3.54 3.36 -0.95
N ALA A 35 -4.70 2.85 -1.32
CA ALA A 35 -5.06 1.46 -1.11
C ALA A 35 -5.24 0.70 -2.43
N GLU A 36 -4.82 -0.56 -2.44
CA GLU A 36 -4.98 -1.47 -3.58
C GLU A 36 -5.29 -2.86 -3.05
N VAL A 37 -6.06 -3.64 -3.81
CA VAL A 37 -6.41 -5.03 -3.47
C VAL A 37 -5.79 -5.97 -4.49
N LYS A 38 -5.08 -6.98 -4.01
CA LYS A 38 -4.53 -8.07 -4.84
C LYS A 38 -5.46 -9.29 -4.75
N ARG A 39 -6.23 -9.52 -5.77
CA ARG A 39 -7.24 -10.59 -5.79
C ARG A 39 -6.64 -11.99 -5.75
N GLY A 40 -5.40 -12.17 -6.20
CA GLY A 40 -4.70 -13.45 -6.16
C GLY A 40 -4.12 -13.80 -4.79
N TRP A 41 -4.23 -12.92 -3.82
CA TRP A 41 -3.75 -13.12 -2.46
C TRP A 41 -4.95 -13.25 -1.52
N SER A 42 -5.22 -14.48 -1.03
CA SER A 42 -6.35 -14.74 -0.11
C SER A 42 -5.91 -14.63 1.36
N GLU A 43 -5.50 -15.72 1.97
CA GLU A 43 -5.04 -15.73 3.36
C GLU A 43 -3.53 -15.61 3.44
N ASP A 44 -2.83 -16.56 2.82
CA ASP A 44 -1.37 -16.58 2.83
C ASP A 44 -0.82 -15.89 1.58
N TRP A 45 0.28 -15.16 1.77
CA TRP A 45 1.01 -14.59 0.64
C TRP A 45 1.52 -15.72 -0.26
N PRO A 46 1.23 -15.67 -1.58
CA PRO A 46 1.67 -16.74 -2.47
C PRO A 46 3.18 -16.97 -2.42
N GLU A 47 3.58 -18.22 -2.31
CA GLU A 47 4.96 -18.62 -2.07
C GLU A 47 5.93 -18.15 -3.16
N ASP A 48 5.48 -18.13 -4.40
CA ASP A 48 6.26 -17.69 -5.55
C ASP A 48 6.25 -16.19 -5.80
N TRP A 49 5.48 -15.43 -5.03
CA TRP A 49 5.44 -13.96 -5.14
C TRP A 49 6.53 -13.35 -4.26
N THR A 50 7.71 -13.15 -4.83
CA THR A 50 8.85 -12.58 -4.11
C THR A 50 8.80 -11.07 -4.01
N GLU A 51 8.01 -10.42 -4.86
CA GLU A 51 7.91 -8.98 -4.94
C GLU A 51 6.46 -8.52 -4.99
N ILE A 52 6.21 -7.34 -4.43
CA ILE A 52 4.91 -6.68 -4.48
C ILE A 52 4.95 -5.72 -5.66
N ARG A 53 3.96 -5.81 -6.56
CA ARG A 53 3.89 -4.98 -7.76
C ARG A 53 2.89 -3.86 -7.58
N ILE A 54 3.32 -2.62 -7.83
CA ILE A 54 2.46 -1.44 -7.81
C ILE A 54 2.59 -0.76 -9.17
N PRO A 55 1.47 -0.46 -9.87
CA PRO A 55 1.54 0.12 -11.21
C PRO A 55 2.35 1.42 -11.29
N GLU A 56 3.18 1.55 -12.32
CA GLU A 56 3.99 2.75 -12.55
C GLU A 56 3.16 4.03 -12.63
N ARG A 57 1.90 3.94 -13.07
CA ARG A 57 1.01 5.11 -13.14
C ARG A 57 0.84 5.81 -11.79
N LYS A 58 1.15 5.13 -10.68
CA LYS A 58 1.13 5.71 -9.34
C LYS A 58 2.26 6.71 -9.10
N THR A 59 3.21 6.83 -10.04
CA THR A 59 4.28 7.85 -10.00
C THR A 59 3.72 9.25 -9.83
N ARG A 60 2.52 9.52 -10.37
CA ARG A 60 1.88 10.84 -10.21
C ARG A 60 1.65 11.20 -8.74
N LEU A 61 1.34 10.21 -7.90
CA LEU A 61 1.16 10.43 -6.46
C LEU A 61 2.49 10.67 -5.76
N LEU A 62 3.54 9.94 -6.17
CA LEU A 62 4.88 10.15 -5.63
C LEU A 62 5.38 11.56 -5.91
N LYS A 63 5.14 12.06 -7.11
CA LYS A 63 5.51 13.43 -7.50
C LYS A 63 4.66 14.46 -6.78
N LYS A 64 3.36 14.24 -6.69
CA LYS A 64 2.44 15.19 -6.06
C LYS A 64 2.74 15.40 -4.59
N TYR A 65 3.09 14.34 -3.87
CA TYR A 65 3.32 14.37 -2.43
C TYR A 65 4.80 14.24 -2.04
N ASP A 66 5.70 14.40 -3.01
CA ASP A 66 7.16 14.31 -2.82
C ASP A 66 7.56 13.01 -2.10
N HIS A 67 7.05 11.88 -2.59
CA HIS A 67 7.22 10.54 -2.03
C HIS A 67 6.65 10.35 -0.61
N ASN A 68 5.93 11.34 -0.09
CA ASN A 68 5.30 11.25 1.24
C ASN A 68 3.89 10.65 1.13
N VAL A 69 3.80 9.49 0.50
CA VAL A 69 2.57 8.73 0.36
C VAL A 69 2.87 7.26 0.68
N ASN A 70 2.00 6.62 1.46
CA ASN A 70 2.11 5.21 1.81
C ASN A 70 1.11 4.39 1.02
N PHE A 71 1.54 3.22 0.58
CA PHE A 71 0.70 2.30 -0.18
C PHE A 71 0.35 1.10 0.69
N PHE A 72 -0.94 0.81 0.77
CA PHE A 72 -1.46 -0.34 1.50
C PHE A 72 -2.03 -1.32 0.49
N VAL A 73 -1.37 -2.46 0.34
CA VAL A 73 -1.74 -3.50 -0.62
C VAL A 73 -2.42 -4.63 0.14
N PHE A 74 -3.73 -4.73 -0.01
CA PHE A 74 -4.57 -5.67 0.73
C PHE A 74 -4.71 -7.01 0.04
N ASN A 75 -4.92 -8.06 0.84
CA ASN A 75 -5.37 -9.33 0.34
C ASN A 75 -6.85 -9.26 -0.06
N ASN A 76 -7.33 -10.28 -0.78
CA ASN A 76 -8.71 -10.32 -1.28
C ASN A 76 -9.76 -10.26 -0.17
N ASN A 77 -9.45 -10.81 1.00
CA ASN A 77 -10.36 -10.87 2.15
C ASN A 77 -10.32 -9.62 3.02
N LEU A 78 -9.43 -8.67 2.73
CA LEU A 78 -9.23 -7.44 3.50
C LEU A 78 -8.86 -7.70 4.97
N THR A 79 -8.15 -8.81 5.22
CA THR A 79 -7.70 -9.19 6.57
C THR A 79 -6.24 -8.86 6.84
N ALA A 80 -5.47 -8.56 5.79
CA ALA A 80 -4.07 -8.21 5.91
C ALA A 80 -3.66 -7.30 4.76
N CYS A 81 -2.59 -6.54 4.95
CA CYS A 81 -1.99 -5.74 3.89
C CYS A 81 -0.48 -5.61 4.07
N TRP A 82 0.19 -5.33 2.95
CA TRP A 82 1.55 -4.85 2.96
C TRP A 82 1.53 -3.33 2.98
N LYS A 83 2.27 -2.73 3.90
CA LYS A 83 2.49 -1.28 3.92
C LYS A 83 3.83 -0.99 3.26
N ILE A 84 3.81 -0.18 2.21
CA ILE A 84 5.00 0.24 1.47
C ILE A 84 5.07 1.76 1.52
N ARG A 85 6.23 2.28 1.91
CA ARG A 85 6.45 3.72 1.94
C ARG A 85 6.80 4.22 0.54
N GLY A 86 6.32 5.41 0.18
CA GLY A 86 6.62 6.02 -1.10
C GLY A 86 8.12 6.18 -1.35
N SER A 87 8.92 6.35 -0.29
CA SER A 87 10.38 6.44 -0.38
C SER A 87 11.04 5.15 -0.89
N GLN A 88 10.36 4.01 -0.80
CA GLN A 88 10.85 2.73 -1.31
C GLN A 88 10.59 2.55 -2.81
N MET A 89 9.72 3.39 -3.37
CA MET A 89 9.30 3.29 -4.77
C MET A 89 10.20 4.16 -5.65
N THR A 90 11.41 3.70 -5.86
CA THR A 90 12.44 4.41 -6.64
C THR A 90 12.44 3.94 -8.09
N ASP A 91 13.01 4.74 -9.00
CA ASP A 91 13.02 4.44 -10.43
C ASP A 91 13.69 3.12 -10.77
N ASP A 92 14.70 2.71 -10.00
CA ASP A 92 15.40 1.45 -10.21
C ASP A 92 14.55 0.21 -9.89
N THR A 93 13.41 0.39 -9.23
CA THR A 93 12.47 -0.71 -8.94
C THR A 93 11.46 -0.91 -10.08
N ILE A 94 11.45 -0.05 -11.08
CA ILE A 94 10.47 -0.11 -12.18
C ILE A 94 10.92 -1.10 -13.24
N ARG A 95 10.05 -2.09 -13.55
CA ARG A 95 10.27 -3.08 -14.63
C ARG A 95 8.95 -3.46 -15.27
N GLU A 96 9.03 -3.94 -16.51
CA GLU A 96 7.87 -4.54 -17.16
C GLU A 96 7.48 -5.83 -16.43
N ALA A 97 6.19 -6.11 -16.41
CA ALA A 97 5.66 -7.36 -15.92
C ALA A 97 4.80 -8.01 -17.00
N LYS A 98 4.84 -9.34 -17.05
CA LYS A 98 4.02 -10.12 -17.98
C LYS A 98 3.01 -10.93 -17.20
N GLY A 99 1.80 -11.02 -17.72
CA GLY A 99 0.75 -11.80 -17.09
C GLY A 99 -0.51 -11.78 -17.93
N ARG A 100 -1.42 -12.70 -17.63
CA ARG A 100 -2.65 -12.90 -18.42
C ARG A 100 -3.51 -11.64 -18.48
N TYR A 101 -3.53 -10.86 -17.41
CA TYR A 101 -4.36 -9.66 -17.30
C TYR A 101 -3.56 -8.36 -17.34
N ILE A 102 -2.26 -8.45 -17.69
CA ILE A 102 -1.37 -7.30 -17.78
C ILE A 102 -1.19 -6.93 -19.24
N MET A 103 -1.38 -5.66 -19.58
CA MET A 103 -1.17 -5.17 -20.93
C MET A 103 0.31 -5.26 -21.29
N LYS A 104 0.61 -5.59 -22.56
CA LYS A 104 1.98 -5.65 -23.04
C LYS A 104 2.67 -4.30 -22.85
N GLY A 105 3.85 -4.32 -22.24
CA GLY A 105 4.63 -3.12 -21.99
C GLY A 105 4.28 -2.39 -20.72
N GLU A 106 3.27 -2.83 -19.97
CA GLU A 106 2.90 -2.22 -18.69
C GLU A 106 4.00 -2.42 -17.67
N LYS A 107 4.37 -1.35 -16.99
CA LYS A 107 5.43 -1.34 -15.99
C LYS A 107 4.89 -1.22 -14.57
N PHE A 108 5.66 -1.74 -13.64
CA PHE A 108 5.32 -1.75 -12.22
C PHE A 108 6.57 -1.43 -11.39
N PHE A 109 6.34 -0.84 -10.22
CA PHE A 109 7.34 -0.87 -9.16
C PHE A 109 7.35 -2.28 -8.58
N HIS A 110 8.52 -2.87 -8.43
CA HIS A 110 8.70 -4.21 -7.85
C HIS A 110 9.40 -4.06 -6.51
N ILE A 111 8.67 -4.23 -5.44
CA ILE A 111 9.20 -4.08 -4.08
C ILE A 111 9.30 -5.46 -3.43
N PRO A 112 10.51 -5.92 -3.04
CA PRO A 112 10.63 -7.18 -2.32
C PRO A 112 9.74 -7.18 -1.08
N TYR A 113 8.92 -8.23 -0.91
CA TYR A 113 7.97 -8.26 0.20
C TYR A 113 8.65 -8.15 1.56
N LYS A 114 9.91 -8.60 1.67
CA LYS A 114 10.69 -8.52 2.91
C LYS A 114 11.02 -7.08 3.32
N GLU A 115 10.94 -6.14 2.39
CA GLU A 115 11.17 -4.72 2.67
C GLU A 115 9.88 -3.98 3.03
N ALA A 116 8.72 -4.64 2.94
CA ALA A 116 7.43 -4.09 3.31
C ALA A 116 7.03 -4.53 4.72
N GLU A 117 6.11 -3.78 5.32
CA GLU A 117 5.58 -4.10 6.65
C GLU A 117 4.25 -4.84 6.48
N LEU A 118 4.15 -6.04 7.06
CA LEU A 118 2.90 -6.80 7.07
C LEU A 118 2.03 -6.32 8.24
N VAL A 119 0.81 -5.88 7.92
CA VAL A 119 -0.18 -5.44 8.90
C VAL A 119 -1.39 -6.36 8.81
N THR A 120 -1.78 -6.94 9.94
CA THR A 120 -2.96 -7.80 10.01
C THR A 120 -4.04 -7.17 10.89
N LEU A 121 -5.29 -7.25 10.47
CA LEU A 121 -6.39 -6.70 11.25
C LEU A 121 -6.59 -7.45 12.57
N ASN A 122 -6.32 -8.75 12.59
CA ASN A 122 -6.37 -9.53 13.83
C ASN A 122 -5.36 -9.04 14.85
N SER A 123 -4.14 -8.69 14.42
CA SER A 123 -3.12 -8.11 15.30
C SER A 123 -3.57 -6.78 15.89
N LEU A 124 -4.23 -5.95 15.08
CA LEU A 124 -4.77 -4.66 15.54
C LEU A 124 -5.86 -4.87 16.60
N THR A 125 -6.78 -5.81 16.34
CA THR A 125 -7.87 -6.12 17.27
C THR A 125 -7.32 -6.64 18.60
N ASN A 126 -6.35 -7.55 18.56
CA ASN A 126 -5.70 -8.09 19.77
C ASN A 126 -4.99 -7.00 20.56
N SER A 127 -4.35 -6.05 19.88
CA SER A 127 -3.71 -4.91 20.52
C SER A 127 -4.71 -4.04 21.28
N GLN A 128 -5.91 -3.85 20.74
CA GLN A 128 -6.98 -3.12 21.40
C GLN A 128 -7.48 -3.84 22.65
N GLU A 129 -7.64 -5.15 22.58
CA GLU A 129 -8.11 -5.97 23.69
C GLU A 129 -7.12 -6.01 24.87
N SER A 130 -5.83 -5.86 24.58
CA SER A 130 -4.79 -5.90 25.60
C SER A 130 -4.61 -4.59 26.36
N VAL A 131 -5.31 -3.55 25.97
CA VAL A 131 -5.31 -2.26 26.64
C VAL A 131 -6.46 -2.18 27.61
#